data_66bcdba74438b4065c338202c1026bbf
#
_entry.id   66bcdba74438b4065c338202c1026bbf
#
_cell.length_a   1.000
_cell.length_b   1.000
_cell.length_c   1.000
_cell.angle_alpha   90.00
_cell.angle_beta   90.00
_cell.angle_gamma   90.00
#
_symmetry.space_group_name_H-M   'P 1'
#
loop_
_entity.id
_entity.type
_entity.pdbx_description
1 polymer ?
#
loop_
_entity_poly.entity_id
_entity_poly.type
_entity_poly.pdbx_seq_one_letter_code
_entity_poly.pdbx_strand_id
1 'polypeptide(L)'
;VTEEKIEIAAAKVATPGSWKILLLLVAMNGIAPISLYILVPALPILATTFVSDVSAVQLNVSLFMVGLAMSQLVTGPLSDRFGRRPVLLSGLGLMVAATIVCIFAQTLPQLIAGRFLQAVGGAAGMVMSRAVIRDLYPRERVGGMISLVIGVMMIAQLISPLIGGLLETSFGWRLIFYAMAGASIFVTAIIAFGLPETRRLAADGDRPGFIKDSRTLLSSRAYIGYALCQVLASSIIFTFAGGGPYLVVSQMGRTTAEYGAWFAVTGFAFLIGNLSSARVSHRYTLDQLIWFGLAIQIGGALLNVLWAAIGFDQTPAWLFGTQMLVMFANAFVMSHSAAGAISVRPLAAGTASGLMGFAQMGFGSLCSQFGAYLGGNFRSTLPLTICIVALSLACAATMIFLIPRQRKVLTADVKRKADQEDTGLL
;
A
#
# COMPACT_ATOMS: atom_id res chain seq x y z
N VAL A 1 6.22 -5.74 -39.87
CA VAL A 1 7.12 -4.84 -39.07
C VAL A 1 7.96 -5.79 -38.24
N THR A 2 9.20 -5.96 -38.68
CA THR A 2 10.16 -6.98 -38.24
C THR A 2 10.56 -6.84 -36.77
N GLU A 3 10.76 -7.97 -36.07
CA GLU A 3 11.29 -8.07 -34.70
C GLU A 3 12.49 -7.16 -34.45
N GLU A 4 13.35 -6.97 -35.45
CA GLU A 4 14.50 -6.07 -35.45
C GLU A 4 14.14 -4.58 -35.20
N LYS A 5 13.00 -4.10 -35.72
CA LYS A 5 12.52 -2.73 -35.41
C LYS A 5 11.97 -2.58 -33.99
N ILE A 6 11.42 -3.65 -33.44
CA ILE A 6 10.95 -3.69 -32.03
C ILE A 6 12.16 -3.78 -31.10
N GLU A 7 13.17 -4.57 -31.43
CA GLU A 7 14.41 -4.65 -30.68
C GLU A 7 15.22 -3.34 -30.69
N ILE A 8 15.30 -2.68 -31.84
CA ILE A 8 16.00 -1.38 -31.99
C ILE A 8 15.23 -0.26 -31.25
N ALA A 9 13.90 -0.26 -31.27
CA ALA A 9 13.09 0.68 -30.51
C ALA A 9 13.18 0.43 -28.99
N ALA A 10 13.17 -0.82 -28.55
CA ALA A 10 13.38 -1.21 -27.16
C ALA A 10 14.80 -0.88 -26.68
N ALA A 11 15.82 -1.08 -27.51
CA ALA A 11 17.20 -0.77 -27.19
C ALA A 11 17.48 0.75 -27.11
N LYS A 12 16.74 1.59 -27.85
CA LYS A 12 16.91 3.06 -27.81
C LYS A 12 16.28 3.76 -26.61
N VAL A 13 15.31 3.12 -25.93
CA VAL A 13 14.58 3.74 -24.80
C VAL A 13 14.92 3.08 -23.46
N ALA A 14 15.45 1.87 -23.46
CA ALA A 14 15.58 1.05 -22.27
C ALA A 14 16.98 0.45 -22.12
N THR A 15 18.01 1.25 -21.92
CA THR A 15 19.17 0.72 -21.20
C THR A 15 18.70 0.35 -19.78
N PRO A 16 18.73 -0.94 -19.38
CA PRO A 16 18.42 -1.35 -18.02
C PRO A 16 19.31 -0.57 -17.06
N GLY A 17 18.70 0.25 -16.16
CA GLY A 17 19.42 1.15 -15.27
C GLY A 17 19.27 2.65 -15.58
N SER A 18 18.58 3.03 -16.65
CA SER A 18 18.28 4.45 -16.92
C SER A 18 17.33 5.03 -15.87
N TRP A 19 17.71 6.16 -15.27
CA TRP A 19 16.85 6.92 -14.34
C TRP A 19 15.48 7.28 -14.94
N LYS A 20 15.37 7.39 -16.27
CA LYS A 20 14.12 7.64 -17.00
C LYS A 20 13.12 6.51 -16.83
N ILE A 21 13.58 5.26 -16.95
CA ILE A 21 12.71 4.07 -16.71
C ILE A 21 12.28 4.00 -15.25
N LEU A 22 13.20 4.26 -14.32
CA LEU A 22 12.86 4.30 -12.90
C LEU A 22 11.77 5.33 -12.62
N LEU A 23 11.89 6.55 -13.17
CA LEU A 23 10.85 7.58 -13.02
C LEU A 23 9.51 7.15 -13.62
N LEU A 24 9.50 6.54 -14.81
CA LEU A 24 8.27 6.00 -15.42
C LEU A 24 7.61 4.95 -14.51
N LEU A 25 8.39 4.00 -14.01
CA LEU A 25 7.89 2.93 -13.13
C LEU A 25 7.35 3.47 -11.80
N VAL A 26 8.02 4.46 -11.23
CA VAL A 26 7.58 5.14 -10.00
C VAL A 26 6.29 5.92 -10.26
N ALA A 27 6.21 6.68 -11.34
CA ALA A 27 5.04 7.46 -11.71
C ALA A 27 3.80 6.55 -11.94
N MET A 28 3.98 5.46 -12.71
CA MET A 28 2.92 4.45 -12.92
C MET A 28 2.42 3.86 -11.62
N ASN A 29 3.36 3.43 -10.76
CA ASN A 29 3.02 2.74 -9.52
C ASN A 29 2.43 3.69 -8.48
N GLY A 30 2.82 4.97 -8.48
CA GLY A 30 2.50 5.95 -7.44
C GLY A 30 1.20 6.71 -7.66
N ILE A 31 0.74 6.89 -8.89
CA ILE A 31 -0.37 7.81 -9.20
C ILE A 31 -1.68 7.43 -8.46
N ALA A 32 -2.02 6.15 -8.36
CA ALA A 32 -3.22 5.70 -7.67
C ALA A 32 -3.11 5.79 -6.13
N PRO A 33 -2.02 5.34 -5.47
CA PRO A 33 -1.84 5.56 -4.03
C PRO A 33 -1.77 7.03 -3.63
N ILE A 34 -1.11 7.89 -4.42
CA ILE A 34 -1.12 9.34 -4.18
C ILE A 34 -2.55 9.87 -4.24
N SER A 35 -3.32 9.47 -5.25
CA SER A 35 -4.74 9.78 -5.38
C SER A 35 -5.58 9.37 -4.19
N LEU A 36 -5.27 8.23 -3.58
CA LEU A 36 -5.97 7.75 -2.38
C LEU A 36 -5.78 8.72 -1.21
N TYR A 37 -4.51 9.03 -0.90
CA TYR A 37 -4.16 9.73 0.33
C TYR A 37 -4.27 11.26 0.25
N ILE A 38 -4.15 11.86 -0.93
CA ILE A 38 -4.22 13.32 -1.12
C ILE A 38 -5.59 13.89 -0.73
N LEU A 39 -6.66 13.11 -0.86
CA LEU A 39 -8.03 13.53 -0.53
C LEU A 39 -8.35 13.37 0.96
N VAL A 40 -7.61 12.52 1.69
CA VAL A 40 -7.94 12.14 3.08
C VAL A 40 -8.12 13.34 4.00
N PRO A 41 -7.26 14.38 4.00
CA PRO A 41 -7.43 15.55 4.86
C PRO A 41 -8.73 16.33 4.58
N ALA A 42 -9.20 16.32 3.33
CA ALA A 42 -10.38 17.08 2.90
C ALA A 42 -11.73 16.40 3.23
N LEU A 43 -11.74 15.15 3.71
CA LEU A 43 -12.98 14.42 3.98
C LEU A 43 -13.95 15.14 4.93
N PRO A 44 -13.51 15.77 6.05
CA PRO A 44 -14.42 16.52 6.91
C PRO A 44 -15.07 17.72 6.20
N ILE A 45 -14.33 18.39 5.33
CA ILE A 45 -14.85 19.52 4.54
C ILE A 45 -15.86 19.04 3.49
N LEU A 46 -15.62 17.86 2.89
CA LEU A 46 -16.61 17.27 1.97
C LEU A 46 -17.92 16.90 2.69
N ALA A 47 -17.87 16.48 3.96
CA ALA A 47 -19.06 16.21 4.75
C ALA A 47 -19.93 17.47 4.93
N THR A 48 -19.32 18.60 5.22
CA THR A 48 -20.02 19.88 5.33
C THR A 48 -20.49 20.40 3.97
N THR A 49 -19.66 20.28 2.92
CA THR A 49 -19.96 20.75 1.56
C THR A 49 -21.17 20.03 0.95
N PHE A 50 -21.24 18.71 1.11
CA PHE A 50 -22.35 17.90 0.57
C PHE A 50 -23.47 17.64 1.58
N VAL A 51 -23.40 18.25 2.76
CA VAL A 51 -24.40 18.08 3.85
C VAL A 51 -24.69 16.58 4.06
N SER A 52 -23.65 15.81 4.28
CA SER A 52 -23.72 14.35 4.31
C SER A 52 -23.00 13.78 5.54
N ASP A 53 -23.42 12.58 5.94
CA ASP A 53 -22.81 11.88 7.07
C ASP A 53 -21.34 11.51 6.78
N VAL A 54 -20.55 11.46 7.85
CA VAL A 54 -19.15 11.02 7.83
C VAL A 54 -18.98 9.69 7.10
N SER A 55 -19.86 8.71 7.39
CA SER A 55 -19.81 7.37 6.78
C SER A 55 -20.08 7.41 5.27
N ALA A 56 -20.97 8.29 4.81
CA ALA A 56 -21.25 8.46 3.38
C ALA A 56 -20.05 9.10 2.65
N VAL A 57 -19.45 10.12 3.23
CA VAL A 57 -18.27 10.78 2.64
C VAL A 57 -17.05 9.84 2.62
N GLN A 58 -16.89 9.00 3.64
CA GLN A 58 -15.81 8.03 3.71
C GLN A 58 -15.84 6.99 2.56
N LEU A 59 -17.00 6.78 1.93
CA LEU A 59 -17.10 5.94 0.73
C LEU A 59 -16.19 6.41 -0.42
N ASN A 60 -15.78 7.69 -0.46
CA ASN A 60 -14.79 8.20 -1.42
C ASN A 60 -13.42 7.50 -1.27
N VAL A 61 -13.08 7.06 -0.08
CA VAL A 61 -11.85 6.30 0.21
C VAL A 61 -12.12 4.81 0.15
N SER A 62 -13.17 4.35 0.80
CA SER A 62 -13.48 2.92 0.93
C SER A 62 -13.76 2.27 -0.44
N LEU A 63 -14.62 2.88 -1.27
CA LEU A 63 -14.91 2.38 -2.61
C LEU A 63 -13.74 2.59 -3.58
N PHE A 64 -12.92 3.62 -3.39
CA PHE A 64 -11.65 3.73 -4.10
C PHE A 64 -10.74 2.52 -3.83
N MET A 65 -10.59 2.11 -2.56
CA MET A 65 -9.80 0.94 -2.19
C MET A 65 -10.39 -0.36 -2.76
N VAL A 66 -11.72 -0.50 -2.77
CA VAL A 66 -12.41 -1.63 -3.42
C VAL A 66 -12.12 -1.64 -4.92
N GLY A 67 -12.20 -0.48 -5.58
CA GLY A 67 -11.86 -0.32 -7.01
C GLY A 67 -10.42 -0.75 -7.31
N LEU A 68 -9.47 -0.33 -6.46
CA LEU A 68 -8.07 -0.79 -6.56
C LEU A 68 -7.95 -2.31 -6.41
N ALA A 69 -8.62 -2.90 -5.42
CA ALA A 69 -8.58 -4.32 -5.16
C ALA A 69 -9.11 -5.13 -6.35
N MET A 70 -10.31 -4.80 -6.83
CA MET A 70 -10.95 -5.47 -7.95
C MET A 70 -10.13 -5.37 -9.24
N SER A 71 -9.65 -4.18 -9.54
CA SER A 71 -8.86 -3.94 -10.75
C SER A 71 -7.52 -4.71 -10.74
N GLN A 72 -6.89 -4.90 -9.58
CA GLN A 72 -5.65 -5.68 -9.49
C GLN A 72 -5.82 -7.14 -9.94
N LEU A 73 -7.00 -7.73 -9.74
CA LEU A 73 -7.29 -9.10 -10.18
C LEU A 73 -7.52 -9.20 -11.69
N VAL A 74 -8.09 -8.16 -12.29
CA VAL A 74 -8.51 -8.15 -13.71
C VAL A 74 -7.39 -7.65 -14.62
N THR A 75 -6.65 -6.63 -14.20
CA THR A 75 -5.66 -5.96 -15.05
C THR A 75 -4.50 -6.88 -15.47
N GLY A 76 -4.08 -7.81 -14.60
CA GLY A 76 -3.04 -8.78 -14.91
C GLY A 76 -3.39 -9.63 -16.12
N PRO A 77 -4.43 -10.47 -16.05
CA PRO A 77 -4.91 -11.29 -17.17
C PRO A 77 -5.23 -10.49 -18.44
N LEU A 78 -5.82 -9.29 -18.27
CA LEU A 78 -6.16 -8.43 -19.40
C LEU A 78 -4.88 -7.99 -20.15
N SER A 79 -3.84 -7.64 -19.43
CA SER A 79 -2.56 -7.23 -20.03
C SER A 79 -1.77 -8.40 -20.64
N ASP A 80 -1.97 -9.60 -20.13
CA ASP A 80 -1.42 -10.81 -20.74
C ASP A 80 -2.08 -11.10 -22.09
N ARG A 81 -3.35 -10.73 -22.28
CA ARG A 81 -4.10 -10.94 -23.51
C ARG A 81 -3.91 -9.81 -24.54
N PHE A 82 -4.04 -8.56 -24.11
CA PHE A 82 -4.07 -7.39 -25.00
C PHE A 82 -2.75 -6.64 -25.10
N GLY A 83 -1.74 -6.98 -24.30
CA GLY A 83 -0.46 -6.26 -24.20
C GLY A 83 -0.40 -5.33 -22.99
N ARG A 84 0.84 -5.02 -22.57
CA ARG A 84 1.09 -4.20 -21.38
C ARG A 84 0.69 -2.75 -21.59
N ARG A 85 1.17 -2.19 -22.71
CA ARG A 85 0.99 -0.76 -23.04
C ARG A 85 -0.47 -0.38 -23.30
N PRO A 86 -1.27 -1.10 -24.15
CA PRO A 86 -2.67 -0.77 -24.37
C PRO A 86 -3.51 -0.79 -23.08
N VAL A 87 -3.35 -1.82 -22.24
CA VAL A 87 -4.10 -1.94 -20.99
C VAL A 87 -3.71 -0.85 -19.99
N LEU A 88 -2.42 -0.49 -19.93
CA LEU A 88 -1.95 0.61 -19.08
C LEU A 88 -2.54 1.96 -19.55
N LEU A 89 -2.46 2.27 -20.84
CA LEU A 89 -2.96 3.54 -21.37
C LEU A 89 -4.48 3.65 -21.28
N SER A 90 -5.23 2.56 -21.51
CA SER A 90 -6.69 2.56 -21.33
C SER A 90 -7.07 2.77 -19.85
N GLY A 91 -6.34 2.14 -18.92
CA GLY A 91 -6.54 2.35 -17.49
C GLY A 91 -6.25 3.79 -17.07
N LEU A 92 -5.11 4.35 -17.47
CA LEU A 92 -4.76 5.74 -17.16
C LEU A 92 -5.74 6.73 -17.84
N GLY A 93 -6.17 6.45 -19.05
CA GLY A 93 -7.22 7.22 -19.73
C GLY A 93 -8.54 7.23 -18.95
N LEU A 94 -8.97 6.07 -18.43
CA LEU A 94 -10.11 5.96 -17.53
C LEU A 94 -9.90 6.77 -16.24
N MET A 95 -8.69 6.72 -15.65
CA MET A 95 -8.35 7.52 -14.47
C MET A 95 -8.48 9.01 -14.73
N VAL A 96 -7.97 9.51 -15.86
CA VAL A 96 -8.08 10.92 -16.27
C VAL A 96 -9.55 11.31 -16.44
N ALA A 97 -10.32 10.54 -17.22
CA ALA A 97 -11.75 10.80 -17.44
C ALA A 97 -12.55 10.82 -16.12
N ALA A 98 -12.30 9.86 -15.25
CA ALA A 98 -12.94 9.80 -13.93
C ALA A 98 -12.52 10.96 -13.02
N THR A 99 -11.26 11.43 -13.09
CA THR A 99 -10.82 12.63 -12.36
C THR A 99 -11.55 13.87 -12.83
N ILE A 100 -11.79 14.00 -14.14
CA ILE A 100 -12.57 15.10 -14.71
C ILE A 100 -14.02 15.05 -14.17
N VAL A 101 -14.63 13.86 -14.10
CA VAL A 101 -15.97 13.70 -13.47
C VAL A 101 -15.96 14.18 -12.02
N CYS A 102 -14.90 13.88 -11.24
CA CYS A 102 -14.76 14.34 -9.85
C CYS A 102 -14.67 15.88 -9.75
N ILE A 103 -14.00 16.55 -10.69
CA ILE A 103 -13.91 18.03 -10.72
C ILE A 103 -15.30 18.65 -10.82
N PHE A 104 -16.15 18.12 -11.69
CA PHE A 104 -17.49 18.64 -11.96
C PHE A 104 -18.59 18.03 -11.10
N ALA A 105 -18.25 17.19 -10.12
CA ALA A 105 -19.22 16.57 -9.24
C ALA A 105 -20.00 17.61 -8.43
N GLN A 106 -21.33 17.55 -8.54
CA GLN A 106 -22.28 18.42 -7.80
C GLN A 106 -22.92 17.68 -6.65
N THR A 107 -22.89 16.34 -6.65
CA THR A 107 -23.46 15.49 -5.61
C THR A 107 -22.42 14.49 -5.11
N LEU A 108 -22.57 14.07 -3.85
CA LEU A 108 -21.68 13.09 -3.25
C LEU A 108 -21.64 11.74 -4.01
N PRO A 109 -22.78 11.19 -4.48
CA PRO A 109 -22.77 9.96 -5.29
C PRO A 109 -21.96 10.09 -6.59
N GLN A 110 -22.02 11.25 -7.27
CA GLN A 110 -21.22 11.51 -8.47
C GLN A 110 -19.72 11.50 -8.14
N LEU A 111 -19.33 12.14 -7.05
CA LEU A 111 -17.96 12.15 -6.59
C LEU A 111 -17.46 10.72 -6.26
N ILE A 112 -18.25 9.95 -5.51
CA ILE A 112 -17.95 8.56 -5.14
C ILE A 112 -17.79 7.68 -6.38
N ALA A 113 -18.72 7.78 -7.35
CA ALA A 113 -18.64 7.01 -8.59
C ALA A 113 -17.38 7.38 -9.40
N GLY A 114 -17.08 8.67 -9.52
CA GLY A 114 -15.85 9.15 -10.15
C GLY A 114 -14.60 8.60 -9.44
N ARG A 115 -14.56 8.60 -8.12
CA ARG A 115 -13.47 8.06 -7.31
C ARG A 115 -13.28 6.55 -7.51
N PHE A 116 -14.36 5.79 -7.56
CA PHE A 116 -14.30 4.36 -7.83
C PHE A 116 -13.69 4.08 -9.22
N LEU A 117 -14.18 4.75 -10.26
CA LEU A 117 -13.64 4.60 -11.63
C LEU A 117 -12.18 5.08 -11.73
N GLN A 118 -11.82 6.15 -11.01
CA GLN A 118 -10.45 6.64 -10.92
C GLN A 118 -9.51 5.59 -10.33
N ALA A 119 -9.96 4.84 -9.31
CA ALA A 119 -9.21 3.75 -8.70
C ALA A 119 -9.06 2.57 -9.66
N VAL A 120 -10.15 2.18 -10.34
CA VAL A 120 -10.12 1.10 -11.34
C VAL A 120 -9.10 1.40 -12.44
N GLY A 121 -9.09 2.63 -12.95
CA GLY A 121 -8.13 3.05 -13.94
C GLY A 121 -6.69 3.12 -13.42
N GLY A 122 -6.50 3.74 -12.27
CA GLY A 122 -5.17 3.94 -11.67
C GLY A 122 -4.46 2.66 -11.24
N ALA A 123 -5.20 1.62 -10.86
CA ALA A 123 -4.65 0.32 -10.50
C ALA A 123 -3.86 -0.34 -11.63
N ALA A 124 -4.17 -0.02 -12.89
CA ALA A 124 -3.41 -0.51 -14.05
C ALA A 124 -1.92 -0.12 -13.92
N GLY A 125 -1.62 1.10 -13.47
CA GLY A 125 -0.24 1.54 -13.24
C GLY A 125 0.50 0.69 -12.22
N MET A 126 -0.13 0.35 -11.09
CA MET A 126 0.47 -0.47 -10.03
C MET A 126 0.78 -1.90 -10.50
N VAL A 127 -0.14 -2.52 -11.26
CA VAL A 127 0.03 -3.88 -11.77
C VAL A 127 1.06 -3.92 -12.90
N MET A 128 0.96 -2.97 -13.82
CA MET A 128 1.87 -2.91 -14.98
C MET A 128 3.30 -2.53 -14.60
N SER A 129 3.52 -1.69 -13.60
CA SER A 129 4.86 -1.38 -13.10
C SER A 129 5.63 -2.67 -12.73
N ARG A 130 4.99 -3.57 -11.97
CA ARG A 130 5.58 -4.87 -11.60
C ARG A 130 5.78 -5.80 -12.79
N ALA A 131 4.84 -5.80 -13.74
CA ALA A 131 4.94 -6.61 -14.95
C ALA A 131 6.09 -6.13 -15.86
N VAL A 132 6.19 -4.83 -16.10
CA VAL A 132 7.24 -4.20 -16.89
C VAL A 132 8.64 -4.44 -16.28
N ILE A 133 8.76 -4.37 -14.95
CA ILE A 133 10.02 -4.71 -14.27
C ILE A 133 10.43 -6.17 -14.57
N ARG A 134 9.49 -7.12 -14.51
CA ARG A 134 9.78 -8.52 -14.83
C ARG A 134 10.16 -8.75 -16.30
N ASP A 135 9.59 -7.94 -17.20
CA ASP A 135 9.82 -8.06 -18.62
C ASP A 135 11.17 -7.45 -19.05
N LEU A 136 11.64 -6.39 -18.34
CA LEU A 136 12.85 -5.65 -18.68
C LEU A 136 14.12 -6.06 -17.91
N TYR A 137 13.99 -6.59 -16.69
CA TYR A 137 15.14 -6.88 -15.83
C TYR A 137 15.40 -8.37 -15.68
N PRO A 138 16.69 -8.80 -15.55
CA PRO A 138 17.05 -10.18 -15.20
C PRO A 138 16.44 -10.59 -13.85
N ARG A 139 16.13 -11.88 -13.70
CA ARG A 139 15.45 -12.43 -12.49
C ARG A 139 16.10 -12.00 -11.18
N GLU A 140 17.42 -11.92 -11.15
CA GLU A 140 18.23 -11.57 -9.98
C GLU A 140 18.03 -10.11 -9.54
N ARG A 141 17.66 -9.22 -10.47
CA ARG A 141 17.45 -7.77 -10.22
C ARG A 141 16.00 -7.37 -10.05
N VAL A 142 15.04 -8.22 -10.42
CA VAL A 142 13.60 -7.92 -10.35
C VAL A 142 13.18 -7.51 -8.93
N GLY A 143 13.56 -8.28 -7.92
CA GLY A 143 13.21 -7.99 -6.52
C GLY A 143 13.75 -6.63 -6.05
N GLY A 144 15.01 -6.33 -6.35
CA GLY A 144 15.63 -5.03 -6.00
C GLY A 144 14.94 -3.85 -6.69
N MET A 145 14.59 -3.99 -7.97
CA MET A 145 13.89 -2.93 -8.72
C MET A 145 12.46 -2.69 -8.21
N ILE A 146 11.72 -3.74 -7.89
CA ILE A 146 10.38 -3.60 -7.28
C ILE A 146 10.50 -2.87 -5.93
N SER A 147 11.46 -3.26 -5.09
CA SER A 147 11.68 -2.62 -3.78
C SER A 147 12.07 -1.15 -3.92
N LEU A 148 12.92 -0.80 -4.89
CA LEU A 148 13.32 0.57 -5.17
C LEU A 148 12.12 1.42 -5.61
N VAL A 149 11.32 0.94 -6.57
CA VAL A 149 10.12 1.64 -7.06
C VAL A 149 9.11 1.85 -5.94
N ILE A 150 8.86 0.84 -5.11
CA ILE A 150 7.96 0.95 -3.96
C ILE A 150 8.53 1.94 -2.93
N GLY A 151 9.83 1.89 -2.63
CA GLY A 151 10.48 2.79 -1.68
C GLY A 151 10.35 4.26 -2.07
N VAL A 152 10.62 4.60 -3.34
CA VAL A 152 10.46 5.97 -3.84
C VAL A 152 9.00 6.40 -3.85
N MET A 153 8.09 5.50 -4.26
CA MET A 153 6.65 5.76 -4.22
C MET A 153 6.15 6.05 -2.81
N MET A 154 6.65 5.34 -1.80
CA MET A 154 6.25 5.56 -0.41
C MET A 154 6.50 7.00 0.05
N ILE A 155 7.62 7.61 -0.34
CA ILE A 155 7.92 9.01 0.01
C ILE A 155 6.83 9.94 -0.57
N ALA A 156 6.49 9.78 -1.83
CA ALA A 156 5.44 10.58 -2.48
C ALA A 156 4.08 10.38 -1.81
N GLN A 157 3.76 9.14 -1.43
CA GLN A 157 2.52 8.80 -0.74
C GLN A 157 2.44 9.42 0.67
N LEU A 158 3.56 9.48 1.40
CA LEU A 158 3.63 10.09 2.72
C LEU A 158 3.42 11.61 2.69
N ILE A 159 3.89 12.27 1.63
CA ILE A 159 3.78 13.72 1.45
C ILE A 159 2.40 14.10 0.89
N SER A 160 1.70 13.18 0.23
CA SER A 160 0.44 13.49 -0.46
C SER A 160 -0.65 14.07 0.43
N PRO A 161 -0.89 13.64 1.70
CA PRO A 161 -1.87 14.28 2.57
C PRO A 161 -1.50 15.72 2.95
N LEU A 162 -0.21 16.01 3.10
CA LEU A 162 0.24 17.39 3.33
C LEU A 162 -0.08 18.28 2.13
N ILE A 163 0.23 17.81 0.92
CA ILE A 163 -0.11 18.54 -0.31
C ILE A 163 -1.62 18.72 -0.42
N GLY A 164 -2.39 17.65 -0.17
CA GLY A 164 -3.85 17.71 -0.20
C GLY A 164 -4.44 18.69 0.80
N GLY A 165 -3.94 18.69 2.02
CA GLY A 165 -4.36 19.62 3.07
C GLY A 165 -4.02 21.08 2.73
N LEU A 166 -2.82 21.35 2.18
CA LEU A 166 -2.42 22.69 1.74
C LEU A 166 -3.30 23.18 0.58
N LEU A 167 -3.55 22.33 -0.42
CA LEU A 167 -4.40 22.69 -1.57
C LEU A 167 -5.85 22.99 -1.11
N GLU A 168 -6.38 22.17 -0.22
CA GLU A 168 -7.72 22.35 0.32
C GLU A 168 -7.84 23.64 1.12
N THR A 169 -6.93 23.88 2.08
CA THR A 169 -6.96 25.07 2.94
C THR A 169 -6.81 26.37 2.15
N SER A 170 -6.01 26.36 1.06
CA SER A 170 -5.72 27.57 0.29
C SER A 170 -6.75 27.86 -0.80
N PHE A 171 -7.29 26.82 -1.46
CA PHE A 171 -8.10 26.97 -2.68
C PHE A 171 -9.34 26.06 -2.71
N GLY A 172 -9.58 25.31 -1.66
CA GLY A 172 -10.70 24.37 -1.54
C GLY A 172 -10.44 23.02 -2.21
N TRP A 173 -11.29 22.05 -1.86
CA TRP A 173 -11.14 20.64 -2.21
C TRP A 173 -11.08 20.34 -3.73
N ARG A 174 -11.71 21.17 -4.57
CA ARG A 174 -11.70 20.98 -6.02
C ARG A 174 -10.31 21.10 -6.62
N LEU A 175 -9.43 21.96 -6.05
CA LEU A 175 -8.06 22.09 -6.55
C LEU A 175 -7.27 20.79 -6.42
N ILE A 176 -7.59 19.94 -5.44
CA ILE A 176 -6.98 18.60 -5.32
C ILE A 176 -7.24 17.80 -6.61
N PHE A 177 -8.47 17.81 -7.13
CA PHE A 177 -8.80 17.08 -8.36
C PHE A 177 -8.21 17.73 -9.62
N TYR A 178 -8.08 19.05 -9.69
CA TYR A 178 -7.33 19.70 -10.78
C TYR A 178 -5.85 19.30 -10.79
N ALA A 179 -5.20 19.30 -9.63
CA ALA A 179 -3.83 18.86 -9.49
C ALA A 179 -3.65 17.37 -9.89
N MET A 180 -4.60 16.52 -9.47
CA MET A 180 -4.61 15.10 -9.83
C MET A 180 -4.85 14.88 -11.33
N ALA A 181 -5.74 15.67 -11.96
CA ALA A 181 -5.97 15.60 -13.40
C ALA A 181 -4.70 15.97 -14.15
N GLY A 182 -4.04 17.06 -13.77
CA GLY A 182 -2.76 17.47 -14.37
C GLY A 182 -1.69 16.40 -14.21
N ALA A 183 -1.53 15.84 -13.01
CA ALA A 183 -0.58 14.75 -12.73
C ALA A 183 -0.91 13.49 -13.55
N SER A 184 -2.18 13.08 -13.61
CA SER A 184 -2.61 11.89 -14.36
C SER A 184 -2.41 12.06 -15.87
N ILE A 185 -2.74 13.24 -16.42
CA ILE A 185 -2.49 13.57 -17.83
C ILE A 185 -0.99 13.54 -18.13
N PHE A 186 -0.18 14.16 -17.26
CA PHE A 186 1.28 14.16 -17.41
C PHE A 186 1.86 12.75 -17.38
N VAL A 187 1.46 11.93 -16.39
CA VAL A 187 1.90 10.53 -16.30
C VAL A 187 1.46 9.73 -17.53
N THR A 188 0.21 9.91 -17.99
CA THR A 188 -0.30 9.24 -19.19
C THR A 188 0.52 9.64 -20.43
N ALA A 189 0.83 10.93 -20.58
CA ALA A 189 1.62 11.43 -21.70
C ALA A 189 3.05 10.86 -21.70
N ILE A 190 3.76 10.93 -20.57
CA ILE A 190 5.13 10.39 -20.51
C ILE A 190 5.18 8.87 -20.76
N ILE A 191 4.14 8.14 -20.37
CA ILE A 191 4.03 6.71 -20.64
C ILE A 191 3.69 6.46 -22.10
N ALA A 192 2.77 7.23 -22.67
CA ALA A 192 2.39 7.10 -24.09
C ALA A 192 3.56 7.31 -25.03
N PHE A 193 4.47 8.25 -24.71
CA PHE A 193 5.64 8.53 -25.54
C PHE A 193 6.92 7.76 -25.12
N GLY A 194 7.02 7.37 -23.84
CA GLY A 194 8.25 6.82 -23.27
C GLY A 194 8.25 5.30 -23.04
N LEU A 195 7.09 4.64 -22.97
CA LEU A 195 7.04 3.20 -22.71
C LEU A 195 6.70 2.43 -24.00
N PRO A 196 7.62 1.63 -24.54
CA PRO A 196 7.30 0.70 -25.63
C PRO A 196 6.45 -0.47 -25.12
N GLU A 197 5.90 -1.28 -26.04
CA GLU A 197 5.28 -2.55 -25.66
C GLU A 197 6.37 -3.50 -25.13
N THR A 198 6.18 -3.98 -23.91
CA THR A 198 7.18 -4.83 -23.23
C THR A 198 6.77 -6.30 -23.17
N ARG A 199 5.55 -6.61 -23.64
CA ARG A 199 5.06 -7.98 -23.64
C ARG A 199 5.97 -8.87 -24.47
N ARG A 200 6.66 -9.80 -23.84
CA ARG A 200 7.29 -10.93 -24.53
C ARG A 200 6.20 -11.95 -24.82
N LEU A 201 6.06 -12.37 -26.07
CA LEU A 201 5.25 -13.54 -26.41
C LEU A 201 5.88 -14.73 -25.68
N ALA A 202 5.28 -15.10 -24.56
CA ALA A 202 5.74 -16.28 -23.83
C ALA A 202 5.48 -17.49 -24.70
N ALA A 203 6.51 -18.29 -24.94
CA ALA A 203 6.35 -19.63 -25.47
C ALA A 203 5.32 -20.36 -24.59
N ASP A 204 4.33 -20.98 -25.21
CA ASP A 204 3.32 -21.82 -24.58
C ASP A 204 4.02 -22.98 -23.83
N GLY A 205 4.22 -22.85 -22.56
CA GLY A 205 4.82 -23.82 -21.68
C GLY A 205 4.56 -23.50 -20.23
N ASP A 206 3.68 -24.28 -19.62
CA ASP A 206 3.55 -24.55 -18.18
C ASP A 206 3.49 -23.30 -17.25
N ARG A 207 2.46 -22.47 -17.41
CA ARG A 207 2.11 -21.53 -16.33
C ARG A 207 1.25 -22.27 -15.31
N PRO A 208 1.73 -22.42 -14.06
CA PRO A 208 0.88 -22.89 -12.97
C PRO A 208 -0.40 -22.02 -12.96
N GLY A 209 -1.55 -22.65 -13.05
CA GLY A 209 -2.81 -21.91 -13.15
C GLY A 209 -3.02 -21.09 -11.88
N PHE A 210 -3.29 -19.78 -12.02
CA PHE A 210 -3.59 -18.85 -10.91
C PHE A 210 -4.52 -19.45 -9.85
N ILE A 211 -5.57 -20.18 -10.29
CA ILE A 211 -6.52 -20.84 -9.39
C ILE A 211 -5.88 -21.95 -8.57
N LYS A 212 -5.01 -22.77 -9.20
CA LYS A 212 -4.31 -23.87 -8.51
C LYS A 212 -3.33 -23.35 -7.47
N ASP A 213 -2.56 -22.32 -7.82
CA ASP A 213 -1.62 -21.68 -6.90
C ASP A 213 -2.35 -20.96 -5.76
N SER A 214 -3.44 -20.25 -6.05
CA SER A 214 -4.28 -19.60 -5.05
C SER A 214 -4.85 -20.61 -4.06
N ARG A 215 -5.39 -21.73 -4.54
CA ARG A 215 -5.93 -22.79 -3.69
C ARG A 215 -4.85 -23.39 -2.79
N THR A 216 -3.66 -23.63 -3.32
CA THR A 216 -2.53 -24.20 -2.55
C THR A 216 -2.05 -23.22 -1.49
N LEU A 217 -1.93 -21.92 -1.81
CA LEU A 217 -1.54 -20.88 -0.86
C LEU A 217 -2.57 -20.73 0.27
N LEU A 218 -3.85 -20.66 -0.09
CA LEU A 218 -4.96 -20.54 0.86
C LEU A 218 -5.16 -21.80 1.72
N SER A 219 -4.58 -22.94 1.37
CA SER A 219 -4.54 -24.14 2.20
C SER A 219 -3.35 -24.16 3.15
N SER A 220 -2.36 -23.27 3.00
CA SER A 220 -1.17 -23.20 3.84
C SER A 220 -1.42 -22.33 5.07
N ARG A 221 -1.37 -22.92 6.27
CA ARG A 221 -1.50 -22.20 7.55
C ARG A 221 -0.44 -21.10 7.69
N ALA A 222 0.79 -21.37 7.28
CA ALA A 222 1.87 -20.39 7.33
C ALA A 222 1.60 -19.18 6.42
N TYR A 223 1.14 -19.41 5.18
CA TYR A 223 0.78 -18.35 4.27
C TYR A 223 -0.36 -17.49 4.84
N ILE A 224 -1.44 -18.13 5.31
CA ILE A 224 -2.58 -17.44 5.91
C ILE A 224 -2.13 -16.61 7.12
N GLY A 225 -1.28 -17.16 7.99
CA GLY A 225 -0.79 -16.48 9.18
C GLY A 225 -0.02 -15.21 8.85
N TYR A 226 0.98 -15.29 7.97
CA TYR A 226 1.74 -14.13 7.53
C TYR A 226 0.90 -13.13 6.73
N ALA A 227 0.04 -13.60 5.84
CA ALA A 227 -0.82 -12.75 5.03
C ALA A 227 -1.85 -11.99 5.91
N LEU A 228 -2.49 -12.65 6.87
CA LEU A 228 -3.39 -12.00 7.82
C LEU A 228 -2.65 -11.00 8.71
N CYS A 229 -1.45 -11.34 9.20
CA CYS A 229 -0.63 -10.39 9.96
C CYS A 229 -0.36 -9.12 9.13
N GLN A 230 0.02 -9.27 7.86
CA GLN A 230 0.22 -8.16 6.92
C GLN A 230 -1.05 -7.33 6.72
N VAL A 231 -2.19 -7.98 6.49
CA VAL A 231 -3.49 -7.33 6.27
C VAL A 231 -3.93 -6.54 7.50
N LEU A 232 -3.83 -7.14 8.68
CA LEU A 232 -4.20 -6.49 9.95
C LEU A 232 -3.26 -5.33 10.28
N ALA A 233 -1.95 -5.48 10.08
CA ALA A 233 -0.98 -4.42 10.28
C ALA A 233 -1.24 -3.22 9.35
N SER A 234 -1.51 -3.46 8.07
CA SER A 234 -1.86 -2.38 7.13
C SER A 234 -3.20 -1.71 7.48
N SER A 235 -4.13 -2.46 8.06
CA SER A 235 -5.45 -1.95 8.47
C SER A 235 -5.36 -0.92 9.61
N ILE A 236 -4.31 -0.94 10.41
CA ILE A 236 -4.02 0.11 11.41
C ILE A 236 -3.83 1.46 10.71
N ILE A 237 -3.07 1.48 9.62
CA ILE A 237 -2.85 2.71 8.82
C ILE A 237 -4.18 3.20 8.24
N PHE A 238 -4.98 2.31 7.68
CA PHE A 238 -6.26 2.66 7.06
C PHE A 238 -7.30 3.10 8.08
N THR A 239 -7.36 2.45 9.25
CA THR A 239 -8.23 2.86 10.37
C THR A 239 -7.88 4.27 10.84
N PHE A 240 -6.59 4.55 11.06
CA PHE A 240 -6.13 5.86 11.47
C PHE A 240 -6.34 6.92 10.38
N ALA A 241 -6.08 6.60 9.12
CA ALA A 241 -6.33 7.50 7.99
C ALA A 241 -7.83 7.78 7.80
N GLY A 242 -8.73 6.84 8.13
CA GLY A 242 -10.17 7.05 8.09
C GLY A 242 -10.68 7.96 9.22
N GLY A 243 -10.25 7.71 10.46
CA GLY A 243 -10.75 8.44 11.64
C GLY A 243 -10.00 9.72 11.98
N GLY A 244 -8.70 9.75 11.70
CA GLY A 244 -7.81 10.86 12.08
C GLY A 244 -8.24 12.25 11.59
N PRO A 245 -8.65 12.44 10.32
CA PRO A 245 -9.10 13.74 9.81
C PRO A 245 -10.27 14.32 10.61
N TYR A 246 -11.25 13.49 10.96
CA TYR A 246 -12.42 13.92 11.72
C TYR A 246 -12.07 14.31 13.16
N LEU A 247 -11.15 13.58 13.80
CA LEU A 247 -10.66 13.94 15.13
C LEU A 247 -9.92 15.28 15.10
N VAL A 248 -9.01 15.47 14.17
CA VAL A 248 -8.16 16.67 14.12
C VAL A 248 -8.92 17.89 13.59
N VAL A 249 -9.62 17.74 12.48
CA VAL A 249 -10.27 18.88 11.82
C VAL A 249 -11.60 19.20 12.49
N SER A 250 -12.49 18.21 12.69
CA SER A 250 -13.84 18.46 13.18
C SER A 250 -13.92 18.61 14.71
N GLN A 251 -13.09 17.84 15.47
CA GLN A 251 -13.19 17.86 16.94
C GLN A 251 -12.17 18.79 17.60
N MET A 252 -10.88 18.76 17.13
CA MET A 252 -9.83 19.63 17.67
C MET A 252 -9.81 21.02 17.01
N GLY A 253 -10.65 21.27 15.96
CA GLY A 253 -10.75 22.56 15.27
C GLY A 253 -9.49 22.97 14.52
N ARG A 254 -8.68 22.00 14.07
CA ARG A 254 -7.43 22.25 13.33
C ARG A 254 -7.66 22.28 11.83
N THR A 255 -6.70 22.83 11.09
CA THR A 255 -6.76 22.86 9.63
C THR A 255 -6.46 21.51 8.99
N THR A 256 -6.96 21.30 7.78
CA THR A 256 -6.63 20.12 6.96
C THR A 256 -5.13 20.06 6.63
N ALA A 257 -4.48 21.22 6.48
CA ALA A 257 -3.02 21.31 6.30
C ALA A 257 -2.26 20.84 7.54
N GLU A 258 -2.72 21.20 8.75
CA GLU A 258 -2.12 20.73 10.01
C GLU A 258 -2.25 19.21 10.15
N TYR A 259 -3.41 18.63 9.84
CA TYR A 259 -3.57 17.17 9.80
C TYR A 259 -2.61 16.54 8.80
N GLY A 260 -2.50 17.09 7.59
CA GLY A 260 -1.59 16.60 6.55
C GLY A 260 -0.13 16.62 7.00
N ALA A 261 0.30 17.69 7.70
CA ALA A 261 1.65 17.80 8.24
C ALA A 261 1.93 16.72 9.31
N TRP A 262 1.02 16.53 10.26
CA TRP A 262 1.14 15.50 11.28
C TRP A 262 1.14 14.09 10.67
N PHE A 263 0.30 13.84 9.67
CA PHE A 263 0.27 12.56 8.97
C PHE A 263 1.59 12.30 8.24
N ALA A 264 2.18 13.32 7.60
CA ALA A 264 3.49 13.19 6.97
C ALA A 264 4.58 12.85 8.00
N VAL A 265 4.57 13.45 9.18
CA VAL A 265 5.52 13.14 10.25
C VAL A 265 5.40 11.68 10.72
N THR A 266 4.17 11.16 10.88
CA THR A 266 3.97 9.72 11.19
C THR A 266 4.45 8.82 10.06
N GLY A 267 4.29 9.28 8.83
CA GLY A 267 4.82 8.60 7.66
C GLY A 267 6.35 8.53 7.64
N PHE A 268 7.04 9.60 8.05
CA PHE A 268 8.50 9.56 8.23
C PHE A 268 8.93 8.55 9.30
N ALA A 269 8.16 8.42 10.39
CA ALA A 269 8.42 7.38 11.39
C ALA A 269 8.32 5.98 10.78
N PHE A 270 7.32 5.73 9.93
CA PHE A 270 7.19 4.48 9.18
C PHE A 270 8.38 4.24 8.23
N LEU A 271 8.86 5.28 7.52
CA LEU A 271 10.02 5.20 6.65
C LEU A 271 11.29 4.86 7.45
N ILE A 272 11.51 5.52 8.58
CA ILE A 272 12.64 5.22 9.48
C ILE A 272 12.55 3.77 9.98
N GLY A 273 11.35 3.31 10.33
CA GLY A 273 11.09 1.92 10.69
C GLY A 273 11.49 0.93 9.60
N ASN A 274 11.11 1.19 8.34
CA ASN A 274 11.51 0.37 7.20
C ASN A 274 13.03 0.33 6.98
N LEU A 275 13.68 1.47 7.04
CA LEU A 275 15.14 1.56 6.89
C LEU A 275 15.88 0.85 8.04
N SER A 276 15.39 1.00 9.27
CA SER A 276 15.93 0.31 10.45
C SER A 276 15.72 -1.21 10.32
N SER A 277 14.52 -1.62 9.93
CA SER A 277 14.16 -3.01 9.68
C SER A 277 15.07 -3.65 8.63
N ALA A 278 15.31 -2.98 7.51
CA ALA A 278 16.20 -3.45 6.46
C ALA A 278 17.65 -3.63 6.94
N ARG A 279 18.16 -2.71 7.80
CA ARG A 279 19.52 -2.80 8.36
C ARG A 279 19.72 -3.99 9.29
N VAL A 280 18.70 -4.39 10.03
CA VAL A 280 18.81 -5.47 11.02
C VAL A 280 18.33 -6.84 10.51
N SER A 281 17.69 -6.87 9.34
CA SER A 281 17.10 -8.08 8.76
C SER A 281 18.10 -9.23 8.51
N HIS A 282 19.38 -8.93 8.34
CA HIS A 282 20.43 -9.93 8.17
C HIS A 282 20.89 -10.58 9.48
N ARG A 283 20.52 -10.02 10.65
CA ARG A 283 20.95 -10.49 11.98
C ARG A 283 19.88 -11.28 12.72
N TYR A 284 18.62 -11.11 12.35
CA TYR A 284 17.47 -11.67 13.05
C TYR A 284 16.55 -12.42 12.10
N THR A 285 15.80 -13.37 12.63
CA THR A 285 14.79 -14.11 11.84
C THR A 285 13.57 -13.23 11.57
N LEU A 286 12.79 -13.58 10.53
CA LEU A 286 11.54 -12.87 10.20
C LEU A 286 10.61 -12.80 11.42
N ASP A 287 10.42 -13.90 12.13
CA ASP A 287 9.53 -13.99 13.28
C ASP A 287 10.00 -13.11 14.45
N GLN A 288 11.33 -13.06 14.72
CA GLN A 288 11.89 -12.20 15.75
C GLN A 288 11.62 -10.71 15.45
N LEU A 289 11.78 -10.30 14.19
CA LEU A 289 11.55 -8.92 13.78
C LEU A 289 10.07 -8.55 13.78
N ILE A 290 9.16 -9.49 13.44
CA ILE A 290 7.73 -9.29 13.59
C ILE A 290 7.36 -9.12 15.08
N TRP A 291 7.87 -9.98 15.97
CA TRP A 291 7.60 -9.87 17.41
C TRP A 291 8.17 -8.59 18.02
N PHE A 292 9.35 -8.18 17.62
CA PHE A 292 9.92 -6.89 18.02
C PHE A 292 9.02 -5.72 17.61
N GLY A 293 8.56 -5.71 16.34
CA GLY A 293 7.62 -4.73 15.85
C GLY A 293 6.30 -4.76 16.63
N LEU A 294 5.70 -5.94 16.86
CA LEU A 294 4.45 -6.08 17.60
C LEU A 294 4.56 -5.59 19.04
N ALA A 295 5.66 -5.85 19.73
CA ALA A 295 5.86 -5.38 21.11
C ALA A 295 5.83 -3.84 21.19
N ILE A 296 6.56 -3.15 20.31
CA ILE A 296 6.56 -1.68 20.25
C ILE A 296 5.21 -1.15 19.78
N GLN A 297 4.59 -1.79 18.78
CA GLN A 297 3.28 -1.39 18.24
C GLN A 297 2.18 -1.46 19.29
N ILE A 298 2.10 -2.56 20.03
CA ILE A 298 1.12 -2.74 21.11
C ILE A 298 1.40 -1.74 22.25
N GLY A 299 2.68 -1.57 22.64
CA GLY A 299 3.08 -0.59 23.66
C GLY A 299 2.70 0.84 23.26
N GLY A 300 2.99 1.26 22.03
CA GLY A 300 2.60 2.57 21.50
C GLY A 300 1.09 2.77 21.42
N ALA A 301 0.35 1.73 21.00
CA ALA A 301 -1.11 1.77 20.93
C ALA A 301 -1.74 1.84 22.33
N LEU A 302 -1.23 1.10 23.31
CA LEU A 302 -1.68 1.19 24.73
C LEU A 302 -1.37 2.56 25.33
N LEU A 303 -0.21 3.13 25.02
CA LEU A 303 0.15 4.50 25.45
C LEU A 303 -0.83 5.53 24.87
N ASN A 304 -1.26 5.34 23.62
CA ASN A 304 -2.27 6.18 22.99
C ASN A 304 -3.63 6.10 23.72
N VAL A 305 -4.05 4.87 24.08
CA VAL A 305 -5.26 4.68 24.91
C VAL A 305 -5.12 5.33 26.29
N LEU A 306 -3.96 5.21 26.92
CA LEU A 306 -3.71 5.83 28.23
C LEU A 306 -3.83 7.36 28.15
N TRP A 307 -3.20 8.02 27.17
CA TRP A 307 -3.33 9.47 26.97
C TRP A 307 -4.76 9.90 26.72
N ALA A 308 -5.50 9.14 25.90
CA ALA A 308 -6.92 9.41 25.67
C ALA A 308 -7.76 9.26 26.94
N ALA A 309 -7.48 8.25 27.78
CA ALA A 309 -8.24 7.98 28.99
C ALA A 309 -8.02 9.04 30.08
N ILE A 310 -6.85 9.68 30.15
CA ILE A 310 -6.55 10.75 31.12
C ILE A 310 -6.84 12.16 30.57
N GLY A 311 -7.46 12.27 29.35
CA GLY A 311 -7.91 13.54 28.78
C GLY A 311 -6.83 14.38 28.09
N PHE A 312 -5.65 13.79 27.77
CA PHE A 312 -4.60 14.47 27.01
C PHE A 312 -4.83 14.40 25.49
N ASP A 313 -6.00 13.96 25.04
CA ASP A 313 -6.36 13.76 23.64
C ASP A 313 -6.82 15.04 22.91
N GLN A 314 -6.68 16.22 23.55
CA GLN A 314 -7.14 17.51 23.04
C GLN A 314 -6.18 18.15 22.01
N THR A 315 -4.98 17.62 21.84
CA THR A 315 -3.99 18.17 20.91
C THR A 315 -3.44 17.12 19.96
N PRO A 316 -3.22 17.47 18.67
CA PRO A 316 -2.66 16.55 17.68
C PRO A 316 -1.31 15.96 18.11
N ALA A 317 -0.50 16.70 18.84
CA ALA A 317 0.86 16.28 19.25
C ALA A 317 0.87 14.97 20.04
N TRP A 318 -0.09 14.78 20.96
CA TRP A 318 -0.16 13.54 21.75
C TRP A 318 -0.67 12.36 20.92
N LEU A 319 -1.74 12.60 20.12
CA LEU A 319 -2.28 11.57 19.23
C LEU A 319 -1.24 11.08 18.22
N PHE A 320 -0.57 12.01 17.54
CA PHE A 320 0.40 11.67 16.50
C PHE A 320 1.75 11.24 17.10
N GLY A 321 2.16 11.78 18.25
CA GLY A 321 3.41 11.38 18.92
C GLY A 321 3.45 9.90 19.28
N THR A 322 2.36 9.38 19.86
CA THR A 322 2.23 7.93 20.14
C THR A 322 2.01 7.14 18.86
N GLN A 323 1.28 7.70 17.89
CA GLN A 323 1.07 7.06 16.59
C GLN A 323 2.38 6.90 15.79
N MET A 324 3.37 7.79 15.98
CA MET A 324 4.71 7.62 15.38
C MET A 324 5.39 6.32 15.84
N LEU A 325 5.25 5.94 17.13
CA LEU A 325 5.78 4.67 17.64
C LEU A 325 5.07 3.48 16.98
N VAL A 326 3.75 3.58 16.85
CA VAL A 326 2.94 2.55 16.18
C VAL A 326 3.37 2.42 14.72
N MET A 327 3.56 3.52 13.99
CA MET A 327 3.94 3.51 12.58
C MET A 327 5.38 3.02 12.36
N PHE A 328 6.33 3.43 13.20
CA PHE A 328 7.69 2.90 13.18
C PHE A 328 7.70 1.38 13.33
N ALA A 329 7.00 0.87 14.32
CA ALA A 329 6.91 -0.56 14.60
C ALA A 329 6.15 -1.34 13.52
N ASN A 330 5.09 -0.73 12.97
CA ASN A 330 4.27 -1.32 11.91
C ASN A 330 5.09 -1.61 10.65
N ALA A 331 6.12 -0.81 10.37
CA ALA A 331 7.04 -1.06 9.27
C ALA A 331 7.77 -2.41 9.40
N PHE A 332 8.19 -2.79 10.61
CA PHE A 332 8.78 -4.11 10.89
C PHE A 332 7.76 -5.22 10.65
N VAL A 333 6.56 -5.08 11.20
CA VAL A 333 5.50 -6.09 11.08
C VAL A 333 5.13 -6.30 9.62
N MET A 334 4.85 -5.24 8.88
CA MET A 334 4.42 -5.32 7.48
C MET A 334 5.51 -5.91 6.58
N SER A 335 6.74 -5.42 6.67
CA SER A 335 7.82 -5.84 5.77
C SER A 335 8.14 -7.34 5.93
N HIS A 336 8.23 -7.81 7.17
CA HIS A 336 8.60 -9.20 7.44
C HIS A 336 7.44 -10.17 7.28
N SER A 337 6.19 -9.75 7.57
CA SER A 337 5.01 -10.56 7.27
C SER A 337 4.81 -10.75 5.77
N ALA A 338 5.02 -9.69 4.97
CA ALA A 338 4.96 -9.79 3.51
C ALA A 338 6.05 -10.74 2.97
N ALA A 339 7.29 -10.61 3.47
CA ALA A 339 8.39 -11.50 3.10
C ALA A 339 8.10 -12.96 3.51
N GLY A 340 7.57 -13.17 4.72
CA GLY A 340 7.14 -14.48 5.21
C GLY A 340 6.09 -15.13 4.32
N ALA A 341 5.03 -14.40 3.97
CA ALA A 341 3.97 -14.90 3.09
C ALA A 341 4.49 -15.32 1.71
N ILE A 342 5.35 -14.49 1.10
CA ILE A 342 5.93 -14.76 -0.23
C ILE A 342 6.90 -15.95 -0.17
N SER A 343 7.64 -16.13 0.91
CA SER A 343 8.64 -17.19 1.07
C SER A 343 8.04 -18.58 1.21
N VAL A 344 6.77 -18.71 1.59
CA VAL A 344 6.09 -20.02 1.71
C VAL A 344 6.09 -20.78 0.39
N ARG A 345 5.92 -20.07 -0.74
CA ARG A 345 5.97 -20.67 -2.08
C ARG A 345 6.61 -19.73 -3.10
N PRO A 346 7.94 -19.73 -3.23
CA PRO A 346 8.65 -18.79 -4.11
C PRO A 346 8.22 -18.85 -5.58
N LEU A 347 7.84 -20.05 -6.08
CA LEU A 347 7.36 -20.23 -7.46
C LEU A 347 6.00 -19.54 -7.71
N ALA A 348 5.21 -19.29 -6.68
CA ALA A 348 3.91 -18.61 -6.73
C ALA A 348 3.95 -17.20 -6.10
N ALA A 349 5.12 -16.57 -6.00
CA ALA A 349 5.30 -15.27 -5.35
C ALA A 349 4.39 -14.16 -5.92
N GLY A 350 4.15 -14.19 -7.23
CA GLY A 350 3.21 -13.26 -7.89
C GLY A 350 1.78 -13.44 -7.43
N THR A 351 1.29 -14.68 -7.38
CA THR A 351 -0.05 -15.02 -6.87
C THR A 351 -0.17 -14.69 -5.37
N ALA A 352 0.86 -15.02 -4.58
CA ALA A 352 0.89 -14.75 -3.15
C ALA A 352 0.78 -13.24 -2.86
N SER A 353 1.57 -12.41 -3.55
CA SER A 353 1.52 -10.95 -3.38
C SER A 353 0.23 -10.33 -3.92
N GLY A 354 -0.34 -10.87 -4.99
CA GLY A 354 -1.62 -10.41 -5.55
C GLY A 354 -2.80 -10.66 -4.62
N LEU A 355 -2.91 -11.88 -4.08
CA LEU A 355 -3.94 -12.23 -3.09
C LEU A 355 -3.82 -11.39 -1.82
N MET A 356 -2.59 -11.21 -1.34
CA MET A 356 -2.31 -10.38 -0.17
C MET A 356 -2.69 -8.91 -0.40
N GLY A 357 -2.34 -8.35 -1.56
CA GLY A 357 -2.71 -6.98 -1.93
C GLY A 357 -4.22 -6.78 -2.06
N PHE A 358 -4.93 -7.75 -2.67
CA PHE A 358 -6.39 -7.76 -2.72
C PHE A 358 -7.02 -7.78 -1.32
N ALA A 359 -6.56 -8.69 -0.47
CA ALA A 359 -7.07 -8.79 0.90
C ALA A 359 -6.75 -7.53 1.73
N GLN A 360 -5.55 -6.95 1.56
CA GLN A 360 -5.13 -5.71 2.20
C GLN A 360 -6.03 -4.53 1.83
N MET A 361 -6.33 -4.34 0.54
CA MET A 361 -7.18 -3.24 0.10
C MET A 361 -8.65 -3.47 0.47
N GLY A 362 -9.15 -4.70 0.33
CA GLY A 362 -10.52 -5.05 0.67
C GLY A 362 -10.81 -4.90 2.17
N PHE A 363 -10.00 -5.53 3.02
CA PHE A 363 -10.17 -5.43 4.47
C PHE A 363 -9.80 -4.04 4.99
N GLY A 364 -8.78 -3.40 4.42
CA GLY A 364 -8.40 -2.02 4.71
C GLY A 364 -9.52 -1.02 4.43
N SER A 365 -10.32 -1.25 3.38
CA SER A 365 -11.52 -0.46 3.06
C SER A 365 -12.54 -0.49 4.21
N LEU A 366 -12.83 -1.69 4.74
CA LEU A 366 -13.74 -1.84 5.89
C LEU A 366 -13.18 -1.17 7.15
N CYS A 367 -11.89 -1.35 7.42
CA CYS A 367 -11.23 -0.72 8.56
C CYS A 367 -11.17 0.82 8.43
N SER A 368 -10.97 1.35 7.23
CA SER A 368 -11.01 2.78 6.97
C SER A 368 -12.42 3.35 7.20
N GLN A 369 -13.44 2.65 6.74
CA GLN A 369 -14.85 3.02 6.98
C GLN A 369 -15.19 3.01 8.48
N PHE A 370 -14.77 1.96 9.18
CA PHE A 370 -14.98 1.84 10.63
C PHE A 370 -14.19 2.90 11.41
N GLY A 371 -12.96 3.21 10.99
CA GLY A 371 -12.16 4.28 11.56
C GLY A 371 -12.84 5.65 11.44
N ALA A 372 -13.41 5.96 10.27
CA ALA A 372 -14.17 7.19 10.05
C ALA A 372 -15.42 7.26 10.93
N TYR A 373 -16.15 6.14 11.07
CA TYR A 373 -17.28 6.05 11.99
C TYR A 373 -16.87 6.36 13.44
N LEU A 374 -15.74 5.77 13.89
CA LEU A 374 -15.22 6.03 15.24
C LEU A 374 -14.76 7.48 15.42
N GLY A 375 -14.03 8.04 14.45
CA GLY A 375 -13.52 9.41 14.51
C GLY A 375 -14.60 10.48 14.34
N GLY A 376 -15.70 10.19 13.64
CA GLY A 376 -16.74 11.16 13.35
C GLY A 376 -17.90 11.19 14.36
N ASN A 377 -18.22 10.04 14.98
CA ASN A 377 -19.40 9.92 15.84
C ASN A 377 -19.10 10.01 17.35
N PHE A 378 -17.85 9.87 17.75
CA PHE A 378 -17.46 9.95 19.15
C PHE A 378 -16.60 11.19 19.40
N ARG A 379 -16.88 11.93 20.49
CA ARG A 379 -16.13 13.16 20.86
C ARG A 379 -14.84 12.84 21.64
N SER A 380 -14.18 11.72 21.34
CA SER A 380 -12.94 11.29 22.00
C SER A 380 -12.12 10.47 21.02
N THR A 381 -10.81 10.51 21.16
CA THR A 381 -9.89 9.64 20.41
C THR A 381 -9.91 8.20 20.89
N LEU A 382 -10.49 7.93 22.09
CA LEU A 382 -10.45 6.65 22.77
C LEU A 382 -11.00 5.47 21.92
N PRO A 383 -12.16 5.57 21.23
CA PRO A 383 -12.66 4.45 20.44
C PRO A 383 -11.73 4.06 19.29
N LEU A 384 -11.12 5.06 18.62
CA LEU A 384 -10.19 4.83 17.54
C LEU A 384 -8.90 4.15 18.04
N THR A 385 -8.38 4.61 19.17
CA THR A 385 -7.13 4.06 19.75
C THR A 385 -7.33 2.65 20.28
N ILE A 386 -8.49 2.33 20.89
CA ILE A 386 -8.86 0.96 21.28
C ILE A 386 -8.92 0.03 20.05
N CYS A 387 -9.49 0.50 18.94
CA CYS A 387 -9.52 -0.26 17.70
C CYS A 387 -8.10 -0.59 17.20
N ILE A 388 -7.16 0.36 17.28
CA ILE A 388 -5.75 0.14 16.91
C ILE A 388 -5.09 -0.91 17.83
N VAL A 389 -5.38 -0.89 19.14
CA VAL A 389 -4.91 -1.93 20.07
C VAL A 389 -5.49 -3.28 19.68
N ALA A 390 -6.78 -3.37 19.39
CA ALA A 390 -7.43 -4.62 19.00
C ALA A 390 -6.82 -5.20 17.72
N LEU A 391 -6.56 -4.38 16.70
CA LEU A 391 -5.88 -4.80 15.48
C LEU A 391 -4.44 -5.27 15.75
N SER A 392 -3.71 -4.59 16.64
CA SER A 392 -2.35 -4.96 17.02
C SER A 392 -2.32 -6.30 17.76
N LEU A 393 -3.27 -6.54 18.67
CA LEU A 393 -3.43 -7.83 19.37
C LEU A 393 -3.87 -8.94 18.41
N ALA A 394 -4.73 -8.63 17.44
CA ALA A 394 -5.10 -9.58 16.39
C ALA A 394 -3.88 -9.99 15.53
N CYS A 395 -2.96 -9.06 15.20
CA CYS A 395 -1.69 -9.41 14.56
C CYS A 395 -0.87 -10.39 15.42
N ALA A 396 -0.75 -10.13 16.72
CA ALA A 396 -0.05 -11.04 17.64
C ALA A 396 -0.72 -12.42 17.70
N ALA A 397 -2.04 -12.47 17.71
CA ALA A 397 -2.80 -13.72 17.68
C ALA A 397 -2.52 -14.54 16.40
N THR A 398 -2.42 -13.90 15.21
CA THR A 398 -2.04 -14.64 13.99
C THR A 398 -0.65 -15.27 14.09
N MET A 399 0.30 -14.58 14.71
CA MET A 399 1.65 -15.09 14.93
C MET A 399 1.65 -16.30 15.89
N ILE A 400 0.82 -16.26 16.93
CA ILE A 400 0.75 -17.33 17.94
C ILE A 400 0.06 -18.58 17.38
N PHE A 401 -1.09 -18.40 16.72
CA PHE A 401 -1.99 -19.52 16.41
C PHE A 401 -1.81 -20.08 15.00
N LEU A 402 -1.36 -19.27 14.04
CA LEU A 402 -1.31 -19.69 12.63
C LEU A 402 0.11 -19.96 12.14
N ILE A 403 1.12 -19.28 12.68
CA ILE A 403 2.50 -19.49 12.22
C ILE A 403 3.15 -20.59 13.06
N PRO A 404 3.53 -21.73 12.44
CA PRO A 404 4.23 -22.78 13.14
C PRO A 404 5.55 -22.23 13.69
N ARG A 405 5.76 -22.34 15.01
CA ARG A 405 7.06 -22.01 15.60
C ARG A 405 8.14 -22.81 14.86
N GLN A 406 9.00 -22.13 14.13
CA GLN A 406 10.20 -22.78 13.57
C GLN A 406 11.02 -23.32 14.76
N ARG A 407 10.79 -24.60 15.11
CA ARG A 407 11.72 -25.33 15.98
C ARG A 407 13.07 -25.26 15.28
N LYS A 408 14.11 -24.88 16.03
CA LYS A 408 15.55 -24.84 15.73
C LYS A 408 16.07 -25.94 14.77
N VAL A 409 15.56 -26.02 13.55
CA VAL A 409 16.04 -26.98 12.52
C VAL A 409 17.33 -26.45 11.88
N LEU A 410 17.49 -25.12 11.80
CA LEU A 410 18.68 -24.50 11.20
C LEU A 410 19.99 -24.73 11.97
N THR A 411 19.95 -24.95 13.30
CA THR A 411 21.16 -25.27 14.08
C THR A 411 21.58 -26.74 13.96
N ALA A 412 20.67 -27.65 13.67
CA ALA A 412 20.97 -29.06 13.47
C ALA A 412 21.59 -29.32 12.10
N ASP A 413 21.09 -28.65 11.03
CA ASP A 413 21.64 -28.86 9.68
C ASP A 413 22.98 -28.12 9.49
N VAL A 414 23.20 -26.98 10.12
CA VAL A 414 24.48 -26.28 10.10
C VAL A 414 25.52 -27.07 10.95
N LYS A 415 25.13 -27.63 12.11
CA LYS A 415 25.99 -28.52 12.88
C LYS A 415 26.27 -29.80 12.13
N ARG A 416 25.28 -30.40 11.47
CA ARG A 416 25.48 -31.63 10.69
C ARG A 416 26.39 -31.42 9.48
N LYS A 417 26.36 -30.25 8.85
CA LYS A 417 27.32 -29.89 7.77
C LYS A 417 28.71 -29.60 8.30
N ALA A 418 28.84 -28.91 9.42
CA ALA A 418 30.13 -28.68 10.08
C ALA A 418 30.78 -29.99 10.57
N ASP A 419 29.98 -30.89 11.17
CA ASP A 419 30.45 -32.22 11.60
C ASP A 419 30.80 -33.15 10.42
N GLN A 420 30.20 -32.93 9.23
CA GLN A 420 30.56 -33.67 8.00
C GLN A 420 31.80 -33.11 7.31
N GLU A 421 32.10 -31.86 7.43
CA GLU A 421 33.33 -31.23 6.92
C GLU A 421 34.55 -31.59 7.81
N ASP A 422 34.35 -31.70 9.12
CA ASP A 422 35.43 -32.13 10.05
C ASP A 422 35.79 -33.63 9.97
N THR A 423 34.86 -34.49 9.53
CA THR A 423 35.11 -35.94 9.34
C THR A 423 35.68 -36.30 7.97
N GLY A 424 35.78 -35.34 7.03
CA GLY A 424 36.36 -35.52 5.70
C GLY A 424 37.86 -35.17 5.60
N LEU A 425 38.52 -34.82 6.71
CA LEU A 425 39.93 -34.39 6.79
C LEU A 425 40.80 -35.31 7.66
N LEU A 426 40.44 -36.62 7.76
CA LEU A 426 41.33 -37.64 8.34
C LEU A 426 41.60 -38.78 7.34
#